data_79abc157ef0160adfcf080883228764b
#
_entry.id   79abc157ef0160adfcf080883228764b
#
_cell.length_a   1.000
_cell.length_b   1.000
_cell.length_c   1.000
_cell.angle_alpha   90.00
_cell.angle_beta   90.00
_cell.angle_gamma   90.00
#
_symmetry.space_group_name_H-M   'P 1'
#
loop_
_entity.id
_entity.type
_entity.pdbx_description
1 polymer ?
#
loop_
_entity_poly.entity_id
_entity_poly.type
_entity_poly.pdbx_seq_one_letter_code
_entity_poly.pdbx_strand_id
1 'polypeptide(L)'
;MSSKFLNESGESGVIVKSDLFDGMENARFALGVFGPDRMLAYEDNSVEQSIFRLRSKVYIDQEGYLDSSTKNIDGTEIDNDDQRSRQVFVVENRGSQLIATVACGRLVVKDDFPLPVEKFFPETFTPELPIGSVEISRFIAQHQDPYINIDLQKSLMAAGVGHVSSEKLGSMYAVVDPQFERGLRLMLRSAIRRSSDLRYIKEYNTENYAIEIIGDGVRSRLGKEAVDRFTLPVNSFVYWNRFDEEF
;
A
#
# COMPACT_ATOMS: atom_id res chain seq x y z
N MET A 1 -11.71 -20.49 20.52
CA MET A 1 -12.36 -19.36 21.24
C MET A 1 -11.41 -18.17 21.12
N SER A 2 -11.75 -17.20 20.28
CA SER A 2 -10.94 -15.98 20.11
C SER A 2 -11.35 -14.96 21.17
N SER A 3 -10.44 -14.61 22.06
CA SER A 3 -10.66 -13.52 23.02
C SER A 3 -10.37 -12.19 22.30
N LYS A 4 -11.40 -11.34 22.16
CA LYS A 4 -11.21 -9.94 21.76
C LYS A 4 -10.69 -9.16 22.97
N PHE A 5 -9.47 -8.68 22.87
CA PHE A 5 -8.97 -7.64 23.77
C PHE A 5 -9.09 -6.29 23.07
N LEU A 6 -9.85 -5.38 23.65
CA LEU A 6 -9.81 -3.96 23.29
C LEU A 6 -8.75 -3.33 24.19
N ASN A 7 -7.75 -2.67 23.60
CA ASN A 7 -6.87 -1.78 24.35
C ASN A 7 -7.64 -0.52 24.75
N GLU A 8 -7.23 0.14 25.82
CA GLU A 8 -7.83 1.39 26.32
C GLU A 8 -7.86 2.53 25.30
N SER A 9 -7.13 2.42 24.19
CA SER A 9 -7.14 3.34 23.05
C SER A 9 -8.21 3.04 21.98
N GLY A 10 -9.01 1.97 22.13
CA GLY A 10 -10.03 1.59 21.14
C GLY A 10 -9.46 1.03 19.82
N GLU A 11 -8.16 0.78 19.72
CA GLU A 11 -7.55 0.16 18.56
C GLU A 11 -7.78 -1.35 18.59
N SER A 12 -8.44 -1.88 17.55
CA SER A 12 -8.62 -3.32 17.36
C SER A 12 -7.29 -3.95 16.96
N GLY A 13 -6.57 -4.51 17.93
CA GLY A 13 -5.44 -5.37 17.64
C GLY A 13 -5.91 -6.70 17.08
N VAL A 14 -5.27 -7.17 16.04
CA VAL A 14 -5.56 -8.44 15.40
C VAL A 14 -4.58 -9.48 15.95
N ILE A 15 -5.09 -10.55 16.58
CA ILE A 15 -4.27 -11.71 16.94
C ILE A 15 -4.17 -12.57 15.70
N VAL A 16 -3.00 -12.60 15.08
CA VAL A 16 -2.75 -13.38 13.88
C VAL A 16 -2.06 -14.69 14.26
N LYS A 17 -2.67 -15.82 13.95
CA LYS A 17 -1.96 -17.11 13.84
C LYS A 17 -1.48 -17.23 12.40
N SER A 18 -0.22 -16.97 12.13
CA SER A 18 0.34 -17.16 10.79
C SER A 18 1.84 -17.42 10.88
N ASP A 19 2.41 -17.91 9.80
CA ASP A 19 3.85 -18.07 9.57
C ASP A 19 4.65 -16.77 9.82
N LEU A 20 3.95 -15.61 9.84
CA LEU A 20 4.48 -14.30 10.18
C LEU A 20 4.97 -14.22 11.63
N PHE A 21 4.37 -14.97 12.57
CA PHE A 21 4.73 -14.91 13.98
C PHE A 21 6.13 -15.45 14.28
N ASP A 22 6.50 -16.54 13.63
CA ASP A 22 7.79 -17.20 13.88
C ASP A 22 8.97 -16.28 13.53
N GLY A 23 8.78 -15.38 12.54
CA GLY A 23 9.80 -14.38 12.16
C GLY A 23 9.77 -13.09 13.01
N MET A 24 8.64 -12.77 13.66
CA MET A 24 8.46 -11.52 14.40
C MET A 24 8.82 -11.61 15.90
N GLU A 25 9.21 -12.75 16.43
CA GLU A 25 9.55 -12.88 17.85
C GLU A 25 10.64 -11.88 18.29
N ASN A 26 11.57 -11.56 17.41
CA ASN A 26 12.69 -10.66 17.67
C ASN A 26 12.67 -9.39 16.78
N ALA A 27 11.60 -9.14 16.06
CA ALA A 27 11.47 -7.99 15.17
C ALA A 27 10.30 -7.10 15.59
N ARG A 28 10.47 -5.77 15.47
CA ARG A 28 9.40 -4.81 15.67
C ARG A 28 8.51 -4.67 14.44
N PHE A 29 9.08 -4.73 13.26
CA PHE A 29 8.36 -4.54 11.99
C PHE A 29 8.58 -5.72 11.05
N ALA A 30 7.57 -6.00 10.24
CA ALA A 30 7.70 -6.84 9.06
C ALA A 30 7.01 -6.20 7.86
N LEU A 31 7.66 -6.22 6.72
CA LEU A 31 7.08 -5.87 5.43
C LEU A 31 6.83 -7.16 4.64
N GLY A 32 5.67 -7.24 4.01
CA GLY A 32 5.29 -8.37 3.18
C GLY A 32 4.64 -7.95 1.87
N VAL A 33 4.59 -8.91 0.94
CA VAL A 33 3.87 -8.79 -0.33
C VAL A 33 2.92 -9.97 -0.46
N PHE A 34 1.61 -9.71 -0.56
CA PHE A 34 0.61 -10.75 -0.81
C PHE A 34 0.04 -10.66 -2.22
N GLY A 35 -0.15 -11.83 -2.84
CA GLY A 35 -0.87 -11.94 -4.11
C GLY A 35 -2.39 -11.96 -3.91
N PRO A 36 -3.16 -11.80 -5.03
CA PRO A 36 -4.62 -11.71 -4.97
C PRO A 36 -5.27 -12.98 -4.39
N ASP A 37 -4.77 -14.16 -4.72
CA ASP A 37 -5.35 -15.43 -4.23
C ASP A 37 -5.34 -15.49 -2.70
N ARG A 38 -4.25 -15.07 -2.07
CA ARG A 38 -4.13 -15.01 -0.62
C ARG A 38 -5.01 -13.92 -0.03
N MET A 39 -5.02 -12.74 -0.63
CA MET A 39 -5.80 -11.60 -0.13
C MET A 39 -7.29 -11.87 -0.14
N LEU A 40 -7.81 -12.55 -1.17
CA LEU A 40 -9.25 -12.81 -1.31
C LEU A 40 -9.73 -14.04 -0.53
N ALA A 41 -8.82 -14.90 -0.09
CA ALA A 41 -9.09 -16.08 0.72
C ALA A 41 -8.87 -15.85 2.23
N TYR A 42 -8.86 -14.59 2.69
CA TYR A 42 -8.57 -14.27 4.07
C TYR A 42 -9.54 -14.85 5.08
N GLU A 43 -9.01 -15.22 6.24
CA GLU A 43 -9.77 -15.65 7.40
C GLU A 43 -10.00 -14.47 8.37
N ASP A 44 -10.99 -14.60 9.24
CA ASP A 44 -11.24 -13.64 10.31
C ASP A 44 -10.01 -13.48 11.22
N ASN A 45 -9.68 -12.22 11.52
CA ASN A 45 -8.51 -11.83 12.32
C ASN A 45 -7.16 -12.18 11.67
N SER A 46 -7.09 -12.31 10.36
CA SER A 46 -5.85 -12.46 9.61
C SER A 46 -5.16 -11.11 9.34
N VAL A 47 -3.90 -11.15 8.90
CA VAL A 47 -3.18 -9.95 8.42
C VAL A 47 -3.88 -9.37 7.21
N GLU A 48 -4.34 -10.22 6.30
CA GLU A 48 -5.08 -9.86 5.11
C GLU A 48 -6.31 -9.02 5.45
N GLN A 49 -7.13 -9.49 6.38
CA GLN A 49 -8.30 -8.74 6.85
C GLN A 49 -7.90 -7.40 7.49
N SER A 50 -6.78 -7.38 8.24
CA SER A 50 -6.31 -6.15 8.89
C SER A 50 -5.86 -5.08 7.88
N ILE A 51 -5.32 -5.48 6.71
CA ILE A 51 -5.00 -4.58 5.60
C ILE A 51 -6.29 -3.93 5.08
N PHE A 52 -7.31 -4.72 4.76
CA PHE A 52 -8.58 -4.21 4.26
C PHE A 52 -9.33 -3.35 5.30
N ARG A 53 -9.19 -3.65 6.59
CA ARG A 53 -9.73 -2.80 7.68
C ARG A 53 -8.98 -1.48 7.81
N LEU A 54 -7.64 -1.48 7.64
CA LEU A 54 -6.86 -0.24 7.62
C LEU A 54 -7.29 0.64 6.45
N ARG A 55 -7.52 0.09 5.26
CA ARG A 55 -8.03 0.80 4.10
C ARG A 55 -9.40 1.43 4.38
N SER A 56 -10.34 0.65 4.91
CA SER A 56 -11.66 1.14 5.31
C SER A 56 -11.59 2.29 6.31
N LYS A 57 -10.79 2.12 7.38
CA LYS A 57 -10.60 3.15 8.41
C LYS A 57 -10.09 4.46 7.82
N VAL A 58 -9.10 4.41 6.92
CA VAL A 58 -8.50 5.62 6.37
C VAL A 58 -9.37 6.21 5.26
N TYR A 59 -9.72 5.44 4.23
CA TYR A 59 -10.38 5.97 3.04
C TYR A 59 -11.87 6.28 3.23
N ILE A 60 -12.54 5.60 4.16
CA ILE A 60 -13.97 5.80 4.42
C ILE A 60 -14.17 6.64 5.69
N ASP A 61 -13.62 6.17 6.83
CA ASP A 61 -13.98 6.73 8.13
C ASP A 61 -13.22 8.03 8.45
N GLN A 62 -11.97 8.20 7.98
CA GLN A 62 -11.12 9.36 8.30
C GLN A 62 -11.11 10.41 7.20
N GLU A 63 -10.80 10.03 5.97
CA GLU A 63 -10.59 10.97 4.86
C GLU A 63 -11.85 11.21 4.03
N GLY A 64 -12.82 10.28 4.07
CA GLY A 64 -14.06 10.39 3.29
C GLY A 64 -13.85 10.33 1.77
N TYR A 65 -12.75 9.73 1.32
CA TYR A 65 -12.47 9.54 -0.10
C TYR A 65 -13.40 8.53 -0.77
N LEU A 66 -13.91 7.59 0.00
CA LEU A 66 -14.85 6.58 -0.47
C LEU A 66 -16.17 6.68 0.30
N ASP A 67 -17.27 6.41 -0.40
CA ASP A 67 -18.59 6.38 0.21
C ASP A 67 -18.71 5.24 1.23
N SER A 68 -19.45 5.49 2.32
CA SER A 68 -19.66 4.50 3.37
C SER A 68 -20.33 3.20 2.90
N SER A 69 -21.06 3.25 1.77
CA SER A 69 -21.64 2.06 1.13
C SER A 69 -20.61 1.09 0.54
N THR A 70 -19.36 1.53 0.36
CA THR A 70 -18.25 0.66 -0.08
C THR A 70 -17.66 -0.18 1.05
N LYS A 71 -18.05 0.09 2.30
CA LYS A 71 -17.62 -0.65 3.48
C LYS A 71 -18.41 -1.95 3.63
N ASN A 72 -17.74 -3.07 3.68
CA ASN A 72 -18.36 -4.37 3.92
C ASN A 72 -18.85 -4.52 5.37
N ILE A 73 -19.71 -5.50 5.62
CA ILE A 73 -20.31 -5.79 6.94
C ILE A 73 -19.24 -6.10 8.01
N ASP A 74 -18.14 -6.74 7.62
CA ASP A 74 -17.01 -7.08 8.49
C ASP A 74 -16.03 -5.89 8.72
N GLY A 75 -16.37 -4.73 8.19
CA GLY A 75 -15.57 -3.50 8.33
C GLY A 75 -14.41 -3.38 7.36
N THR A 76 -14.33 -4.20 6.31
CA THR A 76 -13.30 -4.16 5.28
C THR A 76 -13.68 -3.26 4.09
N GLU A 77 -12.68 -2.78 3.34
CA GLU A 77 -12.83 -2.13 2.03
C GLU A 77 -12.15 -2.99 0.99
N ILE A 78 -12.93 -3.53 0.05
CA ILE A 78 -12.48 -4.41 -1.04
C ILE A 78 -13.20 -3.97 -2.30
N ASP A 79 -12.46 -3.86 -3.41
CA ASP A 79 -13.02 -3.55 -4.73
C ASP A 79 -12.62 -4.60 -5.79
N ASN A 80 -13.13 -4.45 -7.00
CA ASN A 80 -12.88 -5.39 -8.09
C ASN A 80 -11.41 -5.44 -8.53
N ASP A 81 -10.65 -4.38 -8.32
CA ASP A 81 -9.23 -4.35 -8.68
C ASP A 81 -8.38 -5.19 -7.72
N ASP A 82 -8.88 -5.55 -6.54
CA ASP A 82 -8.17 -6.43 -5.61
C ASP A 82 -7.94 -7.84 -6.18
N GLN A 83 -8.79 -8.29 -7.10
CA GLN A 83 -8.66 -9.59 -7.78
C GLN A 83 -7.43 -9.73 -8.67
N ARG A 84 -6.83 -8.60 -9.09
CA ARG A 84 -5.63 -8.53 -9.94
C ARG A 84 -4.49 -7.74 -9.31
N SER A 85 -4.57 -7.53 -8.00
CA SER A 85 -3.63 -6.70 -7.25
C SER A 85 -2.70 -7.51 -6.40
N ARG A 86 -1.55 -6.90 -6.11
CA ARG A 86 -0.67 -7.31 -5.02
C ARG A 86 -0.75 -6.29 -3.91
N GLN A 87 -0.74 -6.73 -2.66
CA GLN A 87 -0.73 -5.86 -1.49
C GLN A 87 0.68 -5.85 -0.91
N VAL A 88 1.28 -4.66 -0.83
CA VAL A 88 2.50 -4.41 -0.07
C VAL A 88 2.07 -3.83 1.27
N PHE A 89 2.59 -4.34 2.37
CA PHE A 89 2.15 -3.90 3.68
C PHE A 89 3.26 -3.98 4.72
N VAL A 90 3.10 -3.21 5.78
CA VAL A 90 3.95 -3.28 6.98
C VAL A 90 3.08 -3.54 8.19
N VAL A 91 3.50 -4.49 8.99
CA VAL A 91 2.93 -4.77 10.31
C VAL A 91 3.93 -4.40 11.42
N GLU A 92 3.40 -3.97 12.56
CA GLU A 92 4.16 -3.69 13.76
C GLU A 92 3.83 -4.70 14.85
N ASN A 93 4.85 -5.29 15.46
CA ASN A 93 4.72 -6.10 16.65
C ASN A 93 4.63 -5.18 17.88
N ARG A 94 3.48 -5.17 18.52
CA ARG A 94 3.21 -4.38 19.73
C ARG A 94 3.34 -5.18 21.03
N GLY A 95 3.94 -6.35 20.95
CA GLY A 95 4.09 -7.27 22.06
C GLY A 95 2.82 -8.09 22.36
N SER A 96 2.93 -9.05 23.27
CA SER A 96 1.80 -9.92 23.71
C SER A 96 1.04 -10.60 22.58
N GLN A 97 1.73 -10.97 21.48
CA GLN A 97 1.14 -11.54 20.26
C GLN A 97 0.22 -10.59 19.49
N LEU A 98 0.31 -9.27 19.74
CA LEU A 98 -0.47 -8.27 19.04
C LEU A 98 0.31 -7.73 17.85
N ILE A 99 -0.20 -7.97 16.65
CA ILE A 99 0.31 -7.40 15.40
C ILE A 99 -0.72 -6.42 14.86
N ALA A 100 -0.26 -5.23 14.49
CA ALA A 100 -1.09 -4.21 13.86
C ALA A 100 -0.56 -3.89 12.45
N THR A 101 -1.42 -3.89 11.44
CA THR A 101 -1.07 -3.32 10.13
C THR A 101 -0.98 -1.80 10.28
N VAL A 102 0.21 -1.26 10.02
CA VAL A 102 0.51 0.18 10.17
C VAL A 102 0.73 0.88 8.84
N ALA A 103 0.93 0.12 7.76
CA ALA A 103 1.03 0.67 6.42
C ALA A 103 0.60 -0.35 5.38
N CYS A 104 0.05 0.12 4.27
CA CYS A 104 -0.24 -0.70 3.09
C CYS A 104 -0.23 0.11 1.81
N GLY A 105 -0.03 -0.58 0.68
CA GLY A 105 -0.16 -0.06 -0.67
C GLY A 105 -0.60 -1.19 -1.58
N ARG A 106 -1.41 -0.85 -2.58
CA ARG A 106 -1.91 -1.78 -3.58
C ARG A 106 -1.23 -1.55 -4.92
N LEU A 107 -0.77 -2.61 -5.56
CA LEU A 107 -0.22 -2.63 -6.91
C LEU A 107 -1.22 -3.33 -7.82
N VAL A 108 -2.00 -2.56 -8.58
CA VAL A 108 -2.92 -3.09 -9.60
C VAL A 108 -2.12 -3.32 -10.87
N VAL A 109 -2.06 -4.54 -11.36
CA VAL A 109 -1.35 -4.87 -12.60
C VAL A 109 -2.33 -4.85 -13.76
N LYS A 110 -1.99 -4.11 -14.83
CA LYS A 110 -2.79 -4.07 -16.05
C LYS A 110 -2.76 -5.41 -16.76
N ASP A 111 -3.94 -5.93 -16.99
CA ASP A 111 -4.28 -7.06 -17.82
C ASP A 111 -5.15 -6.59 -19.02
N ASP A 112 -6.16 -7.33 -19.39
CA ASP A 112 -7.13 -6.94 -20.43
C ASP A 112 -8.08 -5.82 -19.98
N PHE A 113 -8.08 -5.44 -18.70
CA PHE A 113 -8.91 -4.38 -18.14
C PHE A 113 -8.09 -3.10 -17.89
N PRO A 114 -8.68 -1.91 -18.11
CA PRO A 114 -7.99 -0.65 -17.87
C PRO A 114 -7.66 -0.47 -16.38
N LEU A 115 -6.52 0.18 -16.11
CA LEU A 115 -6.17 0.63 -14.76
C LEU A 115 -7.13 1.76 -14.31
N PRO A 116 -7.33 1.97 -13.00
CA PRO A 116 -8.08 3.12 -12.50
C PRO A 116 -7.61 4.46 -13.08
N VAL A 117 -6.31 4.67 -13.22
CA VAL A 117 -5.74 5.88 -13.82
C VAL A 117 -6.21 6.10 -15.26
N GLU A 118 -6.36 5.06 -16.06
CA GLU A 118 -6.90 5.14 -17.43
C GLU A 118 -8.40 5.47 -17.44
N LYS A 119 -9.15 4.91 -16.47
CA LYS A 119 -10.59 5.20 -16.31
C LYS A 119 -10.85 6.66 -15.94
N PHE A 120 -10.03 7.22 -15.06
CA PHE A 120 -10.19 8.58 -14.57
C PHE A 120 -9.60 9.65 -15.49
N PHE A 121 -8.58 9.30 -16.30
CA PHE A 121 -7.87 10.22 -17.21
C PHE A 121 -7.76 9.65 -18.62
N PRO A 122 -8.89 9.26 -19.28
CA PRO A 122 -8.86 8.56 -20.57
C PRO A 122 -8.20 9.38 -21.67
N GLU A 123 -8.31 10.71 -21.66
CA GLU A 123 -7.66 11.59 -22.63
C GLU A 123 -6.13 11.62 -22.50
N THR A 124 -5.61 11.37 -21.29
CA THR A 124 -4.17 11.32 -21.01
C THR A 124 -3.57 10.00 -21.48
N PHE A 125 -4.33 8.92 -21.37
CA PHE A 125 -3.89 7.55 -21.67
C PHE A 125 -4.54 7.02 -22.96
N THR A 126 -4.42 7.83 -24.03
CA THR A 126 -4.79 7.42 -25.41
C THR A 126 -3.55 7.49 -26.29
N PRO A 127 -2.99 6.36 -26.81
CA PRO A 127 -3.48 4.98 -26.64
C PRO A 127 -3.37 4.46 -25.21
N GLU A 128 -4.13 3.41 -24.90
CA GLU A 128 -4.10 2.73 -23.60
C GLU A 128 -2.68 2.28 -23.20
N LEU A 129 -2.48 2.18 -21.91
CA LEU A 129 -1.21 1.70 -21.34
C LEU A 129 -0.95 0.24 -21.73
N PRO A 130 0.32 -0.15 -21.92
CA PRO A 130 0.67 -1.55 -22.21
C PRO A 130 0.27 -2.49 -21.07
N ILE A 131 -0.05 -3.74 -21.43
CA ILE A 131 -0.20 -4.84 -20.46
C ILE A 131 1.06 -4.94 -19.60
N GLY A 132 0.89 -5.19 -18.30
CA GLY A 132 1.97 -5.19 -17.33
C GLY A 132 2.31 -3.82 -16.74
N SER A 133 1.70 -2.72 -17.23
CA SER A 133 1.74 -1.43 -16.51
C SER A 133 1.12 -1.59 -15.12
N VAL A 134 1.55 -0.78 -14.16
CA VAL A 134 1.13 -0.92 -12.76
C VAL A 134 0.56 0.39 -12.25
N GLU A 135 -0.55 0.33 -11.51
CA GLU A 135 -1.00 1.45 -10.70
C GLU A 135 -0.76 1.19 -9.22
N ILE A 136 -0.11 2.14 -8.54
CA ILE A 136 -0.01 2.17 -7.09
C ILE A 136 -1.21 2.93 -6.54
N SER A 137 -2.00 2.28 -5.71
CA SER A 137 -3.16 2.85 -5.04
C SER A 137 -3.27 2.39 -3.59
N ARG A 138 -4.24 2.90 -2.84
CA ARG A 138 -4.45 2.56 -1.43
C ARG A 138 -3.20 2.70 -0.57
N PHE A 139 -2.38 3.72 -0.87
CA PHE A 139 -1.10 3.98 -0.21
C PHE A 139 -1.34 4.67 1.13
N ILE A 140 -1.15 3.94 2.22
CA ILE A 140 -1.42 4.35 3.60
C ILE A 140 -0.18 4.11 4.46
N ALA A 141 0.18 5.08 5.29
CA ALA A 141 1.08 4.90 6.42
C ALA A 141 0.45 5.59 7.63
N GLN A 142 0.25 4.87 8.72
CA GLN A 142 -0.44 5.38 9.90
C GLN A 142 0.26 4.91 11.18
N HIS A 143 1.10 5.79 11.74
CA HIS A 143 1.79 5.58 13.01
C HIS A 143 1.73 6.87 13.83
N GLN A 144 1.73 6.76 15.17
CA GLN A 144 1.69 7.93 16.07
C GLN A 144 2.95 8.79 15.96
N ASP A 145 4.11 8.17 15.71
CA ASP A 145 5.36 8.87 15.46
C ASP A 145 5.44 9.31 13.97
N PRO A 146 5.52 10.63 13.69
CA PRO A 146 5.57 11.15 12.33
C PRO A 146 6.84 10.73 11.56
N TYR A 147 7.96 10.51 12.24
CA TYR A 147 9.18 10.03 11.59
C TYR A 147 9.02 8.60 11.09
N ILE A 148 8.40 7.74 11.90
CA ILE A 148 8.08 6.37 11.49
C ILE A 148 7.12 6.38 10.30
N ASN A 149 6.14 7.30 10.25
CA ASN A 149 5.25 7.43 9.09
C ASN A 149 6.02 7.69 7.77
N ILE A 150 7.03 8.56 7.82
CA ILE A 150 7.87 8.86 6.63
C ILE A 150 8.63 7.59 6.20
N ASP A 151 9.19 6.86 7.15
CA ASP A 151 9.96 5.65 6.85
C ASP A 151 9.08 4.49 6.38
N LEU A 152 7.87 4.36 6.92
CA LEU A 152 6.85 3.45 6.39
C LEU A 152 6.50 3.77 4.93
N GLN A 153 6.32 5.04 4.57
CA GLN A 153 6.08 5.46 3.19
C GLN A 153 7.26 5.13 2.27
N LYS A 154 8.49 5.36 2.72
CA LYS A 154 9.70 4.99 1.96
C LYS A 154 9.78 3.47 1.75
N SER A 155 9.52 2.69 2.82
CA SER A 155 9.54 1.22 2.75
C SER A 155 8.51 0.67 1.77
N LEU A 156 7.26 1.16 1.82
CA LEU A 156 6.22 0.77 0.85
C LEU A 156 6.61 1.12 -0.58
N MET A 157 7.17 2.33 -0.80
CA MET A 157 7.60 2.77 -2.12
C MET A 157 8.78 1.93 -2.64
N ALA A 158 9.77 1.67 -1.78
CA ALA A 158 10.90 0.82 -2.11
C ALA A 158 10.45 -0.61 -2.49
N ALA A 159 9.55 -1.18 -1.70
CA ALA A 159 9.02 -2.52 -1.94
C ALA A 159 8.17 -2.57 -3.23
N GLY A 160 7.31 -1.57 -3.47
CA GLY A 160 6.52 -1.48 -4.69
C GLY A 160 7.40 -1.41 -5.94
N VAL A 161 8.39 -0.51 -5.96
CA VAL A 161 9.35 -0.37 -7.06
C VAL A 161 10.22 -1.63 -7.22
N GLY A 162 10.67 -2.20 -6.11
CA GLY A 162 11.44 -3.44 -6.11
C GLY A 162 10.66 -4.60 -6.72
N HIS A 163 9.41 -4.77 -6.28
CA HIS A 163 8.53 -5.82 -6.79
C HIS A 163 8.25 -5.66 -8.30
N VAL A 164 7.87 -4.45 -8.75
CA VAL A 164 7.64 -4.15 -10.17
C VAL A 164 8.87 -4.47 -11.01
N SER A 165 10.06 -4.14 -10.51
CA SER A 165 11.33 -4.44 -11.21
C SER A 165 11.64 -5.93 -11.26
N SER A 166 11.44 -6.67 -10.15
CA SER A 166 11.74 -8.11 -10.07
C SER A 166 10.82 -8.94 -10.96
N GLU A 167 9.56 -8.56 -11.05
CA GLU A 167 8.56 -9.19 -11.92
C GLU A 167 8.63 -8.70 -13.38
N LYS A 168 9.55 -7.79 -13.69
CA LYS A 168 9.72 -7.18 -15.03
C LYS A 168 8.42 -6.54 -15.54
N LEU A 169 7.64 -5.96 -14.64
CA LEU A 169 6.44 -5.22 -14.98
C LEU A 169 6.79 -3.87 -15.62
N GLY A 170 5.79 -3.22 -16.20
CA GLY A 170 5.94 -1.98 -16.96
C GLY A 170 6.03 -0.71 -16.10
N SER A 171 5.66 0.40 -16.70
CA SER A 171 5.64 1.72 -16.04
C SER A 171 4.66 1.75 -14.87
N MET A 172 4.97 2.59 -13.88
CA MET A 172 4.15 2.75 -12.68
C MET A 172 3.43 4.08 -12.70
N TYR A 173 2.16 4.06 -12.31
CA TYR A 173 1.29 5.22 -12.23
C TYR A 173 0.57 5.29 -10.89
N ALA A 174 0.02 6.46 -10.54
CA ALA A 174 -0.86 6.62 -9.41
C ALA A 174 -1.86 7.76 -9.66
N VAL A 175 -3.02 7.68 -9.02
CA VAL A 175 -3.98 8.77 -8.88
C VAL A 175 -3.82 9.36 -7.49
N VAL A 176 -3.49 10.64 -7.42
CA VAL A 176 -3.12 11.29 -6.15
C VAL A 176 -3.76 12.68 -6.03
N ASP A 177 -4.17 13.03 -4.81
CA ASP A 177 -4.58 14.40 -4.50
C ASP A 177 -3.38 15.36 -4.44
N PRO A 178 -3.58 16.69 -4.52
CA PRO A 178 -2.50 17.66 -4.53
C PRO A 178 -1.64 17.68 -3.27
N GLN A 179 -2.20 17.33 -2.10
CA GLN A 179 -1.46 17.31 -0.84
C GLN A 179 -0.52 16.11 -0.81
N PHE A 180 -1.02 14.94 -1.17
CA PHE A 180 -0.22 13.72 -1.24
C PHE A 180 0.85 13.81 -2.33
N GLU A 181 0.54 14.37 -3.51
CA GLU A 181 1.51 14.62 -4.58
C GLU A 181 2.67 15.50 -4.11
N ARG A 182 2.36 16.57 -3.33
CA ARG A 182 3.40 17.43 -2.75
C ARG A 182 4.31 16.66 -1.79
N GLY A 183 3.75 15.80 -0.94
CA GLY A 183 4.52 14.92 -0.04
C GLY A 183 5.44 13.98 -0.81
N LEU A 184 4.92 13.33 -1.85
CA LEU A 184 5.70 12.46 -2.71
C LEU A 184 6.83 13.22 -3.43
N ARG A 185 6.59 14.45 -3.91
CA ARG A 185 7.65 15.30 -4.54
C ARG A 185 8.74 15.68 -3.56
N LEU A 186 8.41 15.95 -2.31
CA LEU A 186 9.43 16.21 -1.29
C LEU A 186 10.31 14.99 -1.04
N MET A 187 9.72 13.81 -1.02
CA MET A 187 10.41 12.54 -0.79
C MET A 187 11.19 12.07 -2.02
N LEU A 188 10.57 12.07 -3.19
CA LEU A 188 11.06 11.40 -4.40
C LEU A 188 11.56 12.37 -5.49
N ARG A 189 11.31 13.68 -5.37
CA ARG A 189 11.76 14.76 -6.30
C ARG A 189 11.43 14.44 -7.77
N SER A 190 12.46 14.35 -8.62
CA SER A 190 12.34 14.09 -10.06
C SER A 190 11.92 12.65 -10.41
N ALA A 191 11.81 11.76 -9.44
CA ALA A 191 11.28 10.41 -9.65
C ALA A 191 9.75 10.39 -9.86
N ILE A 192 9.08 11.55 -9.77
CA ILE A 192 7.65 11.70 -10.02
C ILE A 192 7.41 12.72 -11.12
N ARG A 193 6.58 12.35 -12.09
CA ARG A 193 6.15 13.22 -13.19
C ARG A 193 4.62 13.27 -13.23
N ARG A 194 4.03 14.49 -13.26
CA ARG A 194 2.61 14.64 -13.57
C ARG A 194 2.37 14.24 -15.01
N SER A 195 1.36 13.42 -15.23
CA SER A 195 0.93 12.95 -16.54
C SER A 195 -0.37 13.61 -16.98
N SER A 196 -1.15 14.22 -16.06
CA SER A 196 -2.41 14.90 -16.35
C SER A 196 -2.49 16.29 -15.71
N ASP A 197 -3.48 17.07 -16.14
CA ASP A 197 -3.99 18.21 -15.40
C ASP A 197 -4.81 17.75 -14.18
N LEU A 198 -5.11 18.72 -13.29
CA LEU A 198 -5.94 18.49 -12.11
C LEU A 198 -7.38 18.22 -12.52
N ARG A 199 -7.99 17.17 -11.96
CA ARG A 199 -9.37 16.77 -12.23
C ARG A 199 -10.07 16.37 -10.95
N TYR A 200 -11.31 16.81 -10.77
CA TYR A 200 -12.19 16.29 -9.73
C TYR A 200 -12.69 14.90 -10.09
N ILE A 201 -12.41 13.93 -9.22
CA ILE A 201 -12.87 12.54 -9.33
C ILE A 201 -13.99 12.33 -8.33
N LYS A 202 -15.21 12.13 -8.86
CA LYS A 202 -16.41 11.99 -8.03
C LYS A 202 -16.33 10.81 -7.08
N GLU A 203 -15.76 9.70 -7.54
CA GLU A 203 -15.58 8.46 -6.77
C GLU A 203 -14.66 8.64 -5.56
N TYR A 204 -13.71 9.58 -5.62
CA TYR A 204 -12.80 9.92 -4.53
C TYR A 204 -13.16 11.22 -3.82
N ASN A 205 -14.23 11.89 -4.24
CA ASN A 205 -14.71 13.15 -3.69
C ASN A 205 -13.61 14.21 -3.54
N THR A 206 -12.62 14.24 -4.44
CA THR A 206 -11.47 15.15 -4.39
C THR A 206 -10.88 15.40 -5.77
N GLU A 207 -10.12 16.49 -5.87
CA GLU A 207 -9.30 16.78 -7.05
C GLU A 207 -8.03 15.93 -7.05
N ASN A 208 -7.65 15.39 -8.21
CA ASN A 208 -6.51 14.49 -8.35
C ASN A 208 -5.70 14.76 -9.61
N TYR A 209 -4.44 14.34 -9.59
CA TYR A 209 -3.57 14.20 -10.76
C TYR A 209 -3.35 12.72 -11.07
N ALA A 210 -3.14 12.40 -12.34
CA ALA A 210 -2.40 11.20 -12.72
C ALA A 210 -0.91 11.53 -12.65
N ILE A 211 -0.13 10.69 -12.00
CA ILE A 211 1.33 10.78 -11.95
C ILE A 211 1.97 9.50 -12.47
N GLU A 212 3.15 9.64 -13.05
CA GLU A 212 4.05 8.54 -13.35
C GLU A 212 5.16 8.48 -12.30
N ILE A 213 5.51 7.28 -11.86
CA ILE A 213 6.55 6.99 -10.89
C ILE A 213 7.71 6.32 -11.63
N ILE A 214 8.86 6.99 -11.66
CA ILE A 214 10.05 6.54 -12.39
C ILE A 214 10.90 5.67 -11.47
N GLY A 215 10.88 4.35 -11.70
CA GLY A 215 11.51 3.36 -10.82
C GLY A 215 13.01 3.60 -10.58
N ASP A 216 13.79 3.90 -11.63
CA ASP A 216 15.21 4.22 -11.49
C ASP A 216 15.45 5.51 -10.67
N GLY A 217 14.56 6.49 -10.81
CA GLY A 217 14.57 7.71 -10.00
C GLY A 217 14.32 7.42 -8.52
N VAL A 218 13.37 6.52 -8.23
CA VAL A 218 13.08 6.07 -6.85
C VAL A 218 14.28 5.31 -6.27
N ARG A 219 14.87 4.37 -7.01
CA ARG A 219 16.10 3.66 -6.61
C ARG A 219 17.26 4.62 -6.33
N SER A 220 17.45 5.63 -7.17
CA SER A 220 18.47 6.66 -6.97
C SER A 220 18.20 7.51 -5.72
N ARG A 221 16.93 7.75 -5.39
CA ARG A 221 16.54 8.65 -4.29
C ARG A 221 16.49 7.97 -2.94
N LEU A 222 15.93 6.74 -2.87
CA LEU A 222 15.83 5.96 -1.63
C LEU A 222 17.10 5.15 -1.33
N GLY A 223 18.00 5.02 -2.31
CA GLY A 223 19.15 4.13 -2.24
C GLY A 223 18.86 2.76 -2.87
N LYS A 224 19.80 2.31 -3.68
CA LYS A 224 19.68 1.01 -4.36
C LYS A 224 19.58 -0.14 -3.36
N GLU A 225 20.41 -0.12 -2.31
CA GLU A 225 20.45 -1.16 -1.28
C GLU A 225 19.13 -1.27 -0.53
N ALA A 226 18.50 -0.13 -0.17
CA ALA A 226 17.20 -0.10 0.47
C ALA A 226 16.10 -0.70 -0.43
N VAL A 227 16.07 -0.34 -1.72
CA VAL A 227 15.11 -0.92 -2.66
C VAL A 227 15.36 -2.41 -2.86
N ASP A 228 16.61 -2.84 -3.00
CA ASP A 228 16.95 -4.26 -3.20
C ASP A 228 16.60 -5.10 -1.96
N ARG A 229 16.78 -4.56 -0.74
CA ARG A 229 16.37 -5.21 0.51
C ARG A 229 14.86 -5.43 0.60
N PHE A 230 14.06 -4.46 0.18
CA PHE A 230 12.60 -4.56 0.19
C PHE A 230 12.01 -5.15 -1.10
N THR A 231 12.87 -5.65 -2.01
CA THR A 231 12.43 -6.39 -3.20
C THR A 231 12.05 -7.80 -2.81
N LEU A 232 10.76 -8.06 -2.68
CA LEU A 232 10.24 -9.32 -2.18
C LEU A 232 9.44 -10.07 -3.25
N PRO A 233 9.59 -11.40 -3.35
CA PRO A 233 8.64 -12.26 -4.03
C PRO A 233 7.26 -12.17 -3.38
N VAL A 234 6.21 -12.54 -4.14
CA VAL A 234 4.85 -12.68 -3.59
C VAL A 234 4.86 -13.72 -2.45
N ASN A 235 4.11 -13.42 -1.39
CA ASN A 235 3.96 -14.23 -0.17
C ASN A 235 5.27 -14.41 0.62
N SER A 236 6.14 -13.39 0.60
CA SER A 236 7.37 -13.36 1.41
C SER A 236 7.44 -12.13 2.31
N PHE A 237 8.39 -12.15 3.26
CA PHE A 237 8.54 -11.13 4.29
C PHE A 237 10.01 -10.76 4.52
N VAL A 238 10.21 -9.51 4.98
CA VAL A 238 11.47 -9.03 5.57
C VAL A 238 11.18 -8.41 6.93
N TYR A 239 12.09 -8.59 7.89
CA TYR A 239 11.92 -8.20 9.29
C TYR A 239 13.02 -7.23 9.72
N TRP A 240 12.67 -6.24 10.59
CA TRP A 240 13.65 -5.31 11.17
C TRP A 240 13.16 -4.69 12.49
N ASN A 241 14.08 -4.04 13.23
CA ASN A 241 13.78 -3.42 14.50
C ASN A 241 13.74 -1.89 14.45
N ARG A 242 14.56 -1.27 13.61
CA ARG A 242 14.71 0.19 13.50
C ARG A 242 14.83 0.63 12.05
N PHE A 243 14.27 1.79 11.74
CA PHE A 243 14.34 2.38 10.40
C PHE A 243 15.65 3.13 10.12
N ASP A 244 16.34 3.63 11.15
CA ASP A 244 17.62 4.34 11.03
C ASP A 244 18.76 3.46 10.48
N GLU A 245 18.58 2.15 10.48
CA GLU A 245 19.50 1.19 9.86
C GLU A 245 19.18 0.91 8.38
N GLU A 246 18.07 1.48 7.84
CA GLU A 246 17.47 1.10 6.55
C GLU A 246 17.57 2.17 5.46
N PHE A 247 17.61 3.48 5.82
CA PHE A 247 17.54 4.61 4.88
C PHE A 247 18.64 5.66 5.12
#